data_4c55dd4c56d22a32e3c9e7c952a1ae3f
#
_entry.id   4c55dd4c56d22a32e3c9e7c952a1ae3f
#
_cell.length_a   1.000
_cell.length_b   1.000
_cell.length_c   1.000
_cell.angle_alpha   90.00
_cell.angle_beta   90.00
_cell.angle_gamma   90.00
#
_symmetry.space_group_name_H-M   'P 1'
#
loop_
_entity.id
_entity.type
_entity.pdbx_description
1 polymer ?
#
loop_
_entity_poly.entity_id
_entity_poly.type
_entity_poly.pdbx_seq_one_letter_code
_entity_poly.pdbx_strand_id
1 'polypeptide(L)'
;MQKFIYMDITAVITSLLTLLAGIGVFLIACQMMSSNLEAASSEKLKKLFSKASGSKMLGVGIGALGTAAIQSSGATTVMTIGFVNAGIISLTQAATIIYVARMEKGICTPSVGAQYLELSSNAERMADHMINIAKSIRAL
;
A
#
# COMPACT_ATOMS: atom_id res chain seq x y z
N MET A 1 24.21 36.00 -22.23
CA MET A 1 24.40 35.19 -21.01
C MET A 1 23.25 35.33 -20.02
N GLN A 2 22.79 36.55 -19.67
CA GLN A 2 21.64 36.76 -18.74
C GLN A 2 20.31 36.12 -19.18
N LYS A 3 19.98 36.14 -20.46
CA LYS A 3 18.71 35.55 -20.98
C LYS A 3 18.65 34.00 -20.85
N PHE A 4 19.80 33.35 -20.88
CA PHE A 4 19.92 31.88 -20.72
C PHE A 4 19.70 31.48 -19.27
N ILE A 5 20.22 32.25 -18.32
CA ILE A 5 20.05 31.97 -16.87
C ILE A 5 18.60 32.17 -16.43
N TYR A 6 17.90 33.18 -16.95
CA TYR A 6 16.48 33.40 -16.66
C TYR A 6 15.57 32.32 -17.25
N MET A 7 15.90 31.78 -18.43
CA MET A 7 15.15 30.65 -19.01
C MET A 7 15.32 29.40 -18.19
N ASP A 8 16.51 29.08 -17.67
CA ASP A 8 16.76 27.89 -16.84
C ASP A 8 16.05 27.98 -15.50
N ILE A 9 16.04 29.12 -14.84
CA ILE A 9 15.36 29.32 -13.56
C ILE A 9 13.84 29.20 -13.72
N THR A 10 13.26 29.78 -14.75
CA THR A 10 11.82 29.69 -15.03
C THR A 10 11.41 28.25 -15.33
N ALA A 11 12.22 27.51 -16.09
CA ALA A 11 11.99 26.12 -16.41
C ALA A 11 12.03 25.24 -15.13
N VAL A 12 13.00 25.49 -14.26
CA VAL A 12 13.13 24.78 -12.98
C VAL A 12 11.92 25.04 -12.07
N ILE A 13 11.54 26.32 -11.92
CA ILE A 13 10.38 26.69 -11.10
C ILE A 13 9.09 26.07 -11.66
N THR A 14 8.88 26.13 -12.97
CA THR A 14 7.70 25.53 -13.61
C THR A 14 7.67 24.02 -13.41
N SER A 15 8.82 23.35 -13.54
CA SER A 15 8.93 21.90 -13.32
C SER A 15 8.63 21.52 -11.88
N LEU A 16 9.13 22.29 -10.91
CA LEU A 16 8.84 22.07 -9.48
C LEU A 16 7.35 22.29 -9.17
N LEU A 17 6.75 23.34 -9.69
CA LEU A 17 5.32 23.61 -9.50
C LEU A 17 4.45 22.52 -10.13
N THR A 18 4.80 22.06 -11.33
CA THR A 18 4.10 20.95 -12.00
C THR A 18 4.22 19.65 -11.22
N LEU A 19 5.41 19.37 -10.69
CA LEU A 19 5.64 18.19 -9.83
C LEU A 19 4.78 18.25 -8.56
N LEU A 20 4.78 19.39 -7.87
CA LEU A 20 3.97 19.57 -6.65
C LEU A 20 2.47 19.48 -6.95
N ALA A 21 2.01 20.08 -8.05
CA ALA A 21 0.62 19.96 -8.49
C ALA A 21 0.25 18.50 -8.80
N GLY A 22 1.12 17.77 -9.49
CA GLY A 22 0.93 16.34 -9.78
C GLY A 22 0.85 15.50 -8.52
N ILE A 23 1.72 15.74 -7.54
CA ILE A 23 1.68 15.07 -6.22
C ILE A 23 0.37 15.40 -5.50
N GLY A 24 -0.07 16.67 -5.50
CA GLY A 24 -1.33 17.07 -4.87
C GLY A 24 -2.54 16.36 -5.46
N VAL A 25 -2.67 16.33 -6.78
CA VAL A 25 -3.74 15.62 -7.48
C VAL A 25 -3.69 14.13 -7.19
N PHE A 26 -2.51 13.53 -7.19
CA PHE A 26 -2.31 12.12 -6.86
C PHE A 26 -2.78 11.79 -5.44
N LEU A 27 -2.41 12.59 -4.45
CA LEU A 27 -2.83 12.38 -3.05
C LEU A 27 -4.35 12.51 -2.88
N ILE A 28 -4.98 13.49 -3.54
CA ILE A 28 -6.44 13.65 -3.53
C ILE A 28 -7.11 12.42 -4.17
N ALA A 29 -6.61 11.96 -5.31
CA ALA A 29 -7.12 10.77 -5.98
C ALA A 29 -7.01 9.52 -5.10
N CYS A 30 -5.89 9.33 -4.39
CA CYS A 30 -5.70 8.24 -3.43
C CYS A 30 -6.69 8.33 -2.27
N GLN A 31 -6.93 9.52 -1.73
CA GLN A 31 -7.89 9.72 -0.64
C GLN A 31 -9.33 9.44 -1.10
N MET A 32 -9.71 9.94 -2.27
CA MET A 32 -11.03 9.66 -2.86
C MET A 32 -11.21 8.16 -3.15
N MET A 33 -10.18 7.48 -3.64
CA MET A 33 -10.21 6.05 -3.85
C MET A 33 -10.40 5.30 -2.53
N SER A 34 -9.65 5.65 -1.49
CA SER A 34 -9.76 5.03 -0.17
C SER A 34 -11.15 5.19 0.43
N SER A 35 -11.74 6.39 0.40
CA SER A 35 -13.09 6.64 0.91
C SER A 35 -14.18 5.94 0.10
N ASN A 36 -14.04 5.88 -1.24
CA ASN A 36 -14.97 5.14 -2.08
C ASN A 36 -14.86 3.62 -1.89
N LEU A 37 -13.66 3.10 -1.65
CA LEU A 37 -13.45 1.69 -1.31
C LEU A 37 -14.06 1.34 0.05
N GLU A 38 -13.95 2.22 1.04
CA GLU A 38 -14.59 2.06 2.34
C GLU A 38 -16.12 2.01 2.19
N ALA A 39 -16.72 2.92 1.41
CA ALA A 39 -18.14 2.95 1.10
C ALA A 39 -18.59 1.75 0.24
N ALA A 40 -17.77 1.32 -0.72
CA ALA A 40 -18.02 0.19 -1.60
C ALA A 40 -17.61 -1.15 -0.98
N SER A 41 -16.99 -1.17 0.21
CA SER A 41 -16.53 -2.37 0.89
C SER A 41 -17.72 -3.24 1.30
N SER A 42 -18.35 -3.78 0.27
CA SER A 42 -19.41 -4.75 0.43
C SER A 42 -18.84 -5.95 1.22
N GLU A 43 -19.67 -6.54 2.06
CA GLU A 43 -19.35 -7.78 2.80
C GLU A 43 -18.70 -8.86 1.91
N LYS A 44 -18.97 -8.81 0.59
CA LYS A 44 -18.40 -9.74 -0.40
C LYS A 44 -16.88 -9.55 -0.55
N LEU A 45 -16.40 -8.30 -0.60
CA LEU A 45 -14.98 -8.03 -0.72
C LEU A 45 -14.22 -8.41 0.56
N LYS A 46 -14.78 -8.06 1.72
CA LYS A 46 -14.24 -8.50 3.03
C LYS A 46 -14.21 -10.03 3.16
N LYS A 47 -15.26 -10.73 2.72
CA LYS A 47 -15.31 -12.20 2.70
C LYS A 47 -14.29 -12.82 1.73
N LEU A 48 -14.06 -12.19 0.57
CA LEU A 48 -13.04 -12.66 -0.38
C LEU A 48 -11.64 -12.58 0.25
N PHE A 49 -11.29 -11.44 0.84
CA PHE A 49 -10.00 -11.25 1.47
C PHE A 49 -9.85 -12.03 2.78
N SER A 50 -10.91 -12.20 3.57
CA SER A 50 -10.86 -13.03 4.78
C SER A 50 -10.64 -14.51 4.48
N LYS A 51 -11.19 -15.03 3.38
CA LYS A 51 -10.87 -16.39 2.90
C LYS A 51 -9.40 -16.52 2.47
N ALA A 52 -8.83 -15.46 1.88
CA ALA A 52 -7.43 -15.41 1.51
C ALA A 52 -6.48 -15.32 2.71
N SER A 53 -6.96 -14.82 3.87
CA SER A 53 -6.17 -14.75 5.11
C SER A 53 -5.78 -16.12 5.67
N GLY A 54 -6.53 -17.17 5.35
CA GLY A 54 -6.26 -18.53 5.81
C GLY A 54 -5.11 -19.23 5.08
N SER A 55 -4.63 -18.68 3.95
CA SER A 55 -3.57 -19.28 3.14
C SER A 55 -2.64 -18.22 2.56
N LYS A 56 -1.37 -18.27 2.97
CA LYS A 56 -0.31 -17.39 2.43
C LYS A 56 -0.23 -17.48 0.90
N MET A 57 -0.44 -18.67 0.33
CA MET A 57 -0.41 -18.92 -1.12
C MET A 57 -1.56 -18.20 -1.85
N LEU A 58 -2.75 -18.13 -1.26
CA LEU A 58 -3.89 -17.40 -1.82
C LEU A 58 -3.61 -15.88 -1.83
N GLY A 59 -3.00 -15.35 -0.76
CA GLY A 59 -2.60 -13.93 -0.70
C GLY A 59 -1.58 -13.58 -1.77
N VAL A 60 -0.58 -14.44 -1.99
CA VAL A 60 0.41 -14.29 -3.07
C VAL A 60 -0.27 -14.34 -4.44
N GLY A 61 -1.17 -15.28 -4.67
CA GLY A 61 -1.90 -15.39 -5.94
C GLY A 61 -2.74 -14.17 -6.27
N ILE A 62 -3.49 -13.65 -5.29
CA ILE A 62 -4.29 -12.41 -5.45
C ILE A 62 -3.38 -11.21 -5.70
N GLY A 63 -2.26 -11.12 -4.98
CA GLY A 63 -1.27 -10.06 -5.17
C GLY A 63 -0.67 -10.08 -6.58
N ALA A 64 -0.24 -11.24 -7.06
CA ALA A 64 0.33 -11.41 -8.38
C ALA A 64 -0.66 -11.06 -9.50
N LEU A 65 -1.89 -11.60 -9.43
CA LEU A 65 -2.94 -11.30 -10.39
C LEU A 65 -3.33 -9.82 -10.39
N GLY A 66 -3.45 -9.22 -9.21
CA GLY A 66 -3.74 -7.79 -9.07
C GLY A 66 -2.63 -6.91 -9.66
N THR A 67 -1.38 -7.22 -9.37
CA THR A 67 -0.22 -6.48 -9.91
C THR A 67 -0.10 -6.65 -11.41
N ALA A 68 -0.29 -7.86 -11.93
CA ALA A 68 -0.27 -8.14 -13.37
C ALA A 68 -1.38 -7.36 -14.11
N ALA A 69 -2.58 -7.26 -13.53
CA ALA A 69 -3.68 -6.50 -14.09
C ALA A 69 -3.42 -4.98 -14.12
N ILE A 70 -2.80 -4.45 -13.07
CA ILE A 70 -2.52 -3.01 -12.94
C ILE A 70 -1.24 -2.61 -13.68
N GLN A 71 -0.30 -3.54 -13.88
CA GLN A 71 1.01 -3.34 -14.53
C GLN A 71 1.87 -2.23 -13.88
N SER A 72 1.52 -1.79 -12.69
CA SER A 72 2.22 -0.74 -11.94
C SER A 72 2.35 -1.11 -10.47
N SER A 73 3.56 -1.42 -10.02
CA SER A 73 3.83 -1.73 -8.61
C SER A 73 3.58 -0.54 -7.69
N GLY A 74 3.77 0.69 -8.19
CA GLY A 74 3.45 1.90 -7.45
C GLY A 74 1.95 2.04 -7.21
N ALA A 75 1.13 1.87 -8.26
CA ALA A 75 -0.32 1.89 -8.14
C ALA A 75 -0.83 0.76 -7.24
N THR A 76 -0.28 -0.45 -7.36
CA THR A 76 -0.61 -1.58 -6.48
C THR A 76 -0.30 -1.25 -5.02
N THR A 77 0.85 -0.63 -4.74
CA THR A 77 1.23 -0.22 -3.39
C THR A 77 0.23 0.77 -2.80
N VAL A 78 -0.12 1.82 -3.55
CA VAL A 78 -1.07 2.86 -3.09
C VAL A 78 -2.46 2.27 -2.87
N MET A 79 -2.93 1.42 -3.79
CA MET A 79 -4.23 0.73 -3.64
C MET A 79 -4.23 -0.18 -2.41
N THR A 80 -3.14 -0.89 -2.16
CA THR A 80 -3.00 -1.78 -0.99
C THR A 80 -3.04 -0.99 0.31
N ILE A 81 -2.41 0.18 0.38
CA ILE A 81 -2.51 1.09 1.53
C ILE A 81 -3.95 1.56 1.73
N GLY A 82 -4.66 1.89 0.64
CA GLY A 82 -6.09 2.23 0.69
C GLY A 82 -6.94 1.10 1.27
N PHE A 83 -6.68 -0.15 0.90
CA PHE A 83 -7.38 -1.32 1.45
C PHE A 83 -7.11 -1.54 2.94
N VAL A 84 -5.88 -1.29 3.41
CA VAL A 84 -5.55 -1.35 4.84
C VAL A 84 -6.31 -0.26 5.60
N ASN A 85 -6.29 0.98 5.11
CA ASN A 85 -7.01 2.09 5.74
C ASN A 85 -8.53 1.86 5.80
N ALA A 86 -9.10 1.25 4.77
CA ALA A 86 -10.51 0.86 4.72
C ALA A 86 -10.83 -0.38 5.58
N GLY A 87 -9.84 -1.00 6.23
CA GLY A 87 -10.02 -2.20 7.05
C GLY A 87 -10.46 -3.43 6.25
N ILE A 88 -10.14 -3.48 4.95
CA ILE A 88 -10.49 -4.58 4.04
C ILE A 88 -9.48 -5.71 4.15
N ILE A 89 -8.20 -5.36 4.27
CA ILE A 89 -7.08 -6.31 4.42
C ILE A 89 -6.24 -5.98 5.64
N SER A 90 -5.57 -7.00 6.18
CA SER A 90 -4.60 -6.82 7.26
C SER A 90 -3.28 -6.26 6.76
N LEU A 91 -2.47 -5.75 7.69
CA LEU A 91 -1.12 -5.26 7.38
C LEU A 91 -0.23 -6.35 6.80
N THR A 92 -0.33 -7.58 7.31
CA THR A 92 0.43 -8.73 6.81
C THR A 92 0.04 -9.09 5.37
N GLN A 93 -1.26 -9.03 5.04
CA GLN A 93 -1.74 -9.24 3.67
C GLN A 93 -1.23 -8.14 2.73
N ALA A 94 -1.26 -6.89 3.18
CA ALA A 94 -0.72 -5.76 2.44
C ALA A 94 0.78 -5.94 2.14
N ALA A 95 1.55 -6.32 3.16
CA ALA A 95 2.98 -6.62 3.01
C ALA A 95 3.24 -7.70 1.96
N THR A 96 2.42 -8.77 1.95
CA THR A 96 2.51 -9.84 0.96
C THR A 96 2.26 -9.34 -0.47
N ILE A 97 1.21 -8.54 -0.66
CA ILE A 97 0.85 -7.99 -1.98
C ILE A 97 1.96 -7.07 -2.50
N ILE A 98 2.44 -6.14 -1.68
CA ILE A 98 3.50 -5.19 -2.04
C ILE A 98 4.80 -5.92 -2.36
N TYR A 99 5.11 -6.97 -1.60
CA TYR A 99 6.29 -7.78 -1.84
C TYR A 99 6.24 -8.50 -3.19
N VAL A 100 5.12 -9.15 -3.51
CA VAL A 100 4.92 -9.82 -4.81
C VAL A 100 5.09 -8.82 -5.95
N ALA A 101 4.48 -7.63 -5.83
CA ALA A 101 4.61 -6.56 -6.82
C ALA A 101 6.06 -6.11 -7.04
N ARG A 102 6.90 -6.16 -6.00
CA ARG A 102 8.34 -5.84 -6.08
C ARG A 102 9.18 -6.99 -6.65
N MET A 103 8.80 -8.23 -6.35
CA MET A 103 9.43 -9.41 -6.95
C MET A 103 9.26 -9.46 -8.47
N GLU A 104 8.05 -9.21 -8.95
CA GLU A 104 7.76 -9.21 -10.40
C GLU A 104 8.62 -8.20 -11.17
N LYS A 105 9.05 -7.12 -10.50
CA LYS A 105 9.98 -6.12 -11.06
C LYS A 105 11.45 -6.44 -10.83
N GLY A 106 11.78 -7.57 -10.23
CA GLY A 106 13.16 -7.93 -9.93
C GLY A 106 13.85 -7.05 -8.87
N ILE A 107 13.07 -6.25 -8.12
CA ILE A 107 13.59 -5.34 -7.07
C ILE A 107 13.90 -6.09 -5.78
N CYS A 108 13.26 -7.23 -5.58
CA CYS A 108 13.36 -8.01 -4.35
C CYS A 108 13.56 -9.50 -4.65
N THR A 109 14.42 -10.16 -3.89
CA THR A 109 14.64 -11.61 -4.02
C THR A 109 13.66 -12.37 -3.11
N PRO A 110 13.31 -13.63 -3.44
CA PRO A 110 12.41 -14.44 -2.62
C PRO A 110 12.84 -14.60 -1.17
N SER A 111 14.14 -14.70 -0.90
CA SER A 111 14.69 -14.85 0.45
C SER A 111 14.49 -13.60 1.31
N VAL A 112 14.73 -12.42 0.75
CA VAL A 112 14.53 -11.14 1.44
C VAL A 112 13.05 -10.91 1.74
N GLY A 113 12.18 -11.34 0.84
CA GLY A 113 10.76 -11.20 1.06
C GLY A 113 10.19 -12.12 2.13
N ALA A 114 10.69 -13.32 2.27
CA ALA A 114 10.30 -14.20 3.34
C ALA A 114 10.62 -13.55 4.71
N GLN A 115 11.82 -12.97 4.86
CA GLN A 115 12.22 -12.24 6.08
C GLN A 115 11.35 -10.99 6.32
N TYR A 116 11.01 -10.24 5.26
CA TYR A 116 10.14 -9.08 5.38
C TYR A 116 8.73 -9.45 5.83
N LEU A 117 8.16 -10.54 5.30
CA LEU A 117 6.85 -11.04 5.71
C LEU A 117 6.85 -11.53 7.16
N GLU A 118 7.91 -12.19 7.59
CA GLU A 118 8.07 -12.64 8.98
C GLU A 118 8.16 -11.45 9.93
N LEU A 119 8.98 -10.46 9.58
CA LEU A 119 9.10 -9.22 10.37
C LEU A 119 7.76 -8.47 10.46
N SER A 120 7.04 -8.35 9.35
CA SER A 120 5.73 -7.69 9.30
C SER A 120 4.69 -8.42 10.15
N SER A 121 4.67 -9.76 10.09
CA SER A 121 3.78 -10.60 10.92
C SER A 121 4.08 -10.47 12.42
N ASN A 122 5.36 -10.41 12.79
CA ASN A 122 5.77 -10.23 14.17
C ASN A 122 5.40 -8.82 14.69
N ALA A 123 5.57 -7.79 13.86
CA ALA A 123 5.15 -6.42 14.20
C ALA A 123 3.64 -6.31 14.43
N GLU A 124 2.83 -6.97 13.60
CA GLU A 124 1.36 -7.04 13.76
C GLU A 124 0.99 -7.72 15.09
N ARG A 125 1.60 -8.85 15.41
CA ARG A 125 1.39 -9.55 16.70
C ARG A 125 1.77 -8.67 17.90
N MET A 126 2.87 -7.94 17.80
CA MET A 126 3.26 -7.01 18.87
C MET A 126 2.22 -5.91 19.06
N ALA A 127 1.71 -5.32 17.98
CA ALA A 127 0.65 -4.31 18.03
C ALA A 127 -0.63 -4.87 18.66
N ASP A 128 -1.04 -6.08 18.31
CA ASP A 128 -2.21 -6.75 18.90
C ASP A 128 -2.03 -6.98 20.40
N HIS A 129 -0.85 -7.40 20.84
CA HIS A 129 -0.55 -7.56 22.26
C HIS A 129 -0.62 -6.21 23.01
N MET A 130 -0.08 -5.14 22.43
CA MET A 130 -0.16 -3.80 23.02
C MET A 130 -1.61 -3.31 23.14
N ILE A 131 -2.44 -3.54 22.12
CA ILE A 131 -3.86 -3.20 22.13
C ILE A 131 -4.59 -3.99 23.23
N ASN A 132 -4.29 -5.27 23.38
CA ASN A 132 -4.91 -6.10 24.41
C ASN A 132 -4.52 -5.64 25.83
N ILE A 133 -3.25 -5.28 26.06
CA ILE A 133 -2.78 -4.69 27.31
C ILE A 133 -3.54 -3.38 27.60
N ALA A 134 -3.61 -2.49 26.60
CA ALA A 134 -4.31 -1.21 26.76
C ALA A 134 -5.81 -1.39 27.08
N LYS A 135 -6.46 -2.37 26.45
CA LYS A 135 -7.85 -2.72 26.77
C LYS A 135 -8.00 -3.25 28.18
N SER A 136 -7.07 -4.08 28.65
CA SER A 136 -7.09 -4.63 30.02
C SER A 136 -6.92 -3.53 31.06
N ILE A 137 -6.02 -2.56 30.84
CA ILE A 137 -5.82 -1.41 31.73
C ILE A 137 -7.06 -0.53 31.77
N ARG A 138 -7.76 -0.36 30.63
CA ARG A 138 -8.98 0.46 30.57
C ARG A 138 -10.19 -0.20 31.24
N ALA A 139 -10.16 -1.51 31.47
CA ALA A 139 -11.22 -2.27 32.11
C ALA A 139 -11.07 -2.35 33.64
N LEU A 140 -9.96 -1.83 34.19
CA LEU A 140 -9.70 -1.62 35.61
C LEU A 140 -10.22 -0.29 36.09
#